data_732eb4c5e1536e0a51a5ea317e7f6717
#
_entry.id   732eb4c5e1536e0a51a5ea317e7f6717
#
_cell.length_a   1.000
_cell.length_b   1.000
_cell.length_c   1.000
_cell.angle_alpha   90.00
_cell.angle_beta   90.00
_cell.angle_gamma   90.00
#
_symmetry.space_group_name_H-M   'P 1'
#
loop_
_entity.id
_entity.type
_entity.pdbx_description
1 polymer ?
#
loop_
_entity_poly.entity_id
_entity_poly.type
_entity_poly.pdbx_seq_one_letter_code
_entity_poly.pdbx_strand_id
1 'polypeptide(L)'
;ECFSLRMIKNHTGTFIDGNDYDIRMALKEIITHSVLCNYHMTDSRIDRFSRVQLIKEFGKDNVANCINLIAFIEDELTCAISEPYYTNLFSHLLVTIRRLEKRIVCPADEAAPVHDNKEWQIAEKAIAWLEQKYTLRFPQIEINYIYQYLVSSGKHPVHAVHPDRGVQDQEALHYAIKLTSLLSQLLKCDLISDQPLLNALVMHIKPMLNRLAFRIIIHNPLLDEIKKELSPVFLAVRNATMQINNYSKHDPPSEDEVAYLTVYIQAAIEKIKENKKIILVCSSGVGTSQLLYSRITKAFPDWEIIDIVPGSRLKETLAEKKCDLIISTIRIEEMMIPVAYVSALFSAKDIIRVTEALFSKRQTQESEYVK
;
A
#
# COMPACT_ATOMS: atom_id res chain seq x y z
N GLU A 1 -12.16 20.93 -8.19
CA GLU A 1 -10.82 21.14 -8.80
C GLU A 1 -10.20 19.82 -9.30
N CYS A 2 -10.67 18.65 -8.84
CA CYS A 2 -10.16 17.34 -9.29
C CYS A 2 -10.70 16.90 -10.66
N PHE A 3 -11.78 17.50 -11.14
CA PHE A 3 -12.43 17.18 -12.41
C PHE A 3 -12.60 18.44 -13.24
N SER A 4 -12.38 18.33 -14.57
CA SER A 4 -12.56 19.46 -15.50
C SER A 4 -14.04 19.79 -15.75
N LEU A 5 -14.81 20.03 -14.69
CA LEU A 5 -16.22 20.30 -14.73
C LEU A 5 -16.53 21.77 -14.52
N ARG A 6 -17.50 22.31 -15.28
CA ARG A 6 -18.01 23.67 -15.14
C ARG A 6 -19.46 23.62 -14.71
N MET A 7 -19.83 24.46 -13.75
CA MET A 7 -21.20 24.63 -13.34
C MET A 7 -21.80 25.84 -14.11
N ILE A 8 -22.79 25.57 -14.94
CA ILE A 8 -23.49 26.58 -15.73
C ILE A 8 -24.89 26.82 -15.12
N LYS A 9 -25.17 28.03 -14.73
CA LYS A 9 -26.52 28.46 -14.29
C LYS A 9 -27.23 29.22 -15.41
N ASN A 10 -28.45 28.82 -15.71
CA ASN A 10 -29.33 29.53 -16.61
C ASN A 10 -30.74 29.62 -16.04
N HIS A 11 -31.68 30.18 -16.81
CA HIS A 11 -33.08 30.37 -16.39
C HIS A 11 -33.84 29.06 -16.14
N THR A 12 -33.34 27.93 -16.63
CA THR A 12 -33.97 26.61 -16.47
C THR A 12 -33.34 25.78 -15.34
N GLY A 13 -32.22 26.22 -14.75
CA GLY A 13 -31.59 25.55 -13.64
C GLY A 13 -30.05 25.62 -13.65
N THR A 14 -29.45 24.68 -12.93
CA THR A 14 -28.00 24.52 -12.87
C THR A 14 -27.61 23.26 -13.63
N PHE A 15 -26.64 23.36 -14.54
CA PHE A 15 -26.11 22.26 -15.34
C PHE A 15 -24.64 22.08 -15.06
N ILE A 16 -24.19 20.86 -15.20
CA ILE A 16 -22.76 20.50 -15.15
C ILE A 16 -22.29 20.25 -16.59
N ASP A 17 -21.32 21.02 -17.04
CA ASP A 17 -20.68 20.89 -18.34
C ASP A 17 -19.29 20.27 -18.15
N GLY A 18 -18.96 19.29 -18.99
CA GLY A 18 -17.70 18.56 -18.96
C GLY A 18 -17.78 17.30 -19.80
N ASN A 19 -16.64 16.61 -19.95
CA ASN A 19 -16.65 15.33 -20.63
C ASN A 19 -17.38 14.26 -19.79
N ASP A 20 -17.85 13.21 -20.46
CA ASP A 20 -18.66 12.17 -19.85
C ASP A 20 -17.90 11.42 -18.75
N TYR A 21 -16.62 11.18 -18.95
CA TYR A 21 -15.74 10.50 -17.98
C TYR A 21 -15.63 11.31 -16.67
N ASP A 22 -15.33 12.61 -16.75
CA ASP A 22 -15.21 13.48 -15.56
C ASP A 22 -16.55 13.59 -14.80
N ILE A 23 -17.68 13.66 -15.52
CA ILE A 23 -19.01 13.65 -14.90
C ILE A 23 -19.27 12.35 -14.15
N ARG A 24 -18.92 11.19 -14.74
CA ARG A 24 -19.06 9.87 -14.09
C ARG A 24 -18.19 9.77 -12.84
N MET A 25 -16.93 10.20 -12.96
CA MET A 25 -15.99 10.16 -11.84
C MET A 25 -16.43 11.06 -10.69
N ALA A 26 -16.92 12.25 -10.97
CA ALA A 26 -17.47 13.16 -9.95
C ALA A 26 -18.72 12.56 -9.26
N LEU A 27 -19.64 11.98 -10.01
CA LEU A 27 -20.81 11.30 -9.45
C LEU A 27 -20.42 10.12 -8.58
N LYS A 28 -19.46 9.31 -9.03
CA LYS A 28 -18.89 8.21 -8.26
C LYS A 28 -18.29 8.71 -6.94
N GLU A 29 -17.47 9.77 -6.98
CA GLU A 29 -16.86 10.34 -5.78
C GLU A 29 -17.89 10.85 -4.75
N ILE A 30 -18.96 11.46 -5.20
CA ILE A 30 -20.06 11.88 -4.32
C ILE A 30 -20.67 10.65 -3.60
N ILE A 31 -20.90 9.55 -4.33
CA ILE A 31 -21.45 8.32 -3.75
C ILE A 31 -20.44 7.69 -2.78
N THR A 32 -19.19 7.57 -3.20
CA THR A 32 -18.10 7.00 -2.39
C THR A 32 -17.94 7.77 -1.09
N HIS A 33 -17.95 9.10 -1.15
CA HIS A 33 -17.86 9.94 0.03
C HIS A 33 -19.08 9.76 0.96
N SER A 34 -20.28 9.67 0.40
CA SER A 34 -21.51 9.46 1.18
C SER A 34 -21.54 8.11 1.88
N VAL A 35 -20.89 7.09 1.30
CA VAL A 35 -20.76 5.75 1.89
C VAL A 35 -19.64 5.68 2.91
N LEU A 36 -18.48 6.29 2.61
CA LEU A 36 -17.28 6.22 3.47
C LEU A 36 -17.35 7.15 4.69
N CYS A 37 -18.04 8.29 4.59
CA CYS A 37 -18.20 9.21 5.75
C CYS A 37 -18.91 8.58 6.95
N ASN A 38 -19.62 7.47 6.74
CA ASN A 38 -20.32 6.73 7.78
C ASN A 38 -19.62 5.41 8.12
N TYR A 39 -18.34 5.26 7.76
CA TYR A 39 -17.56 4.04 7.99
C TYR A 39 -17.29 3.87 9.50
N HIS A 40 -18.29 3.32 10.19
CA HIS A 40 -18.09 2.69 11.48
C HIS A 40 -17.87 1.19 11.26
N MET A 41 -16.94 0.59 11.98
CA MET A 41 -16.67 -0.86 11.92
C MET A 41 -17.99 -1.64 12.07
N THR A 42 -18.55 -2.09 10.96
CA THR A 42 -19.72 -2.96 10.93
C THR A 42 -19.38 -4.20 10.12
N ASP A 43 -19.96 -5.34 10.46
CA ASP A 43 -19.78 -6.61 9.75
C ASP A 43 -20.28 -6.56 8.29
N SER A 44 -20.99 -5.51 7.89
CA SER A 44 -21.54 -5.33 6.54
C SER A 44 -20.68 -4.32 5.76
N ARG A 45 -20.31 -4.66 4.53
CA ARG A 45 -19.53 -3.79 3.59
C ARG A 45 -20.22 -2.44 3.30
N ILE A 46 -21.52 -2.37 3.46
CA ILE A 46 -22.29 -1.13 3.36
C ILE A 46 -23.13 -1.05 4.63
N ASP A 47 -22.87 -0.06 5.47
CA ASP A 47 -23.59 0.14 6.71
C ASP A 47 -25.11 0.41 6.46
N ARG A 48 -25.91 0.20 7.49
CA ARG A 48 -27.37 0.28 7.38
C ARG A 48 -27.84 1.68 6.97
N PHE A 49 -27.20 2.73 7.46
CA PHE A 49 -27.58 4.11 7.16
C PHE A 49 -27.28 4.45 5.70
N SER A 50 -26.07 4.20 5.24
CA SER A 50 -25.63 4.38 3.85
C SER A 50 -26.52 3.58 2.89
N ARG A 51 -26.85 2.34 3.25
CA ARG A 51 -27.75 1.51 2.44
C ARG A 51 -29.15 2.12 2.28
N VAL A 52 -29.71 2.70 3.34
CA VAL A 52 -31.03 3.39 3.27
C VAL A 52 -30.95 4.61 2.35
N GLN A 53 -29.87 5.39 2.44
CA GLN A 53 -29.64 6.55 1.57
C GLN A 53 -29.52 6.12 0.11
N LEU A 54 -28.71 5.11 -0.18
CA LEU A 54 -28.53 4.58 -1.53
C LEU A 54 -29.83 4.03 -2.12
N ILE A 55 -30.63 3.32 -1.32
CA ILE A 55 -31.95 2.82 -1.74
C ILE A 55 -32.90 3.99 -2.08
N LYS A 56 -32.88 5.06 -1.31
CA LYS A 56 -33.69 6.26 -1.59
C LYS A 56 -33.30 6.93 -2.91
N GLU A 57 -32.00 7.01 -3.21
CA GLU A 57 -31.49 7.70 -4.40
C GLU A 57 -31.51 6.84 -5.65
N PHE A 58 -31.18 5.55 -5.54
CA PHE A 58 -30.97 4.65 -6.67
C PHE A 58 -32.08 3.59 -6.84
N GLY A 59 -32.92 3.40 -5.83
CA GLY A 59 -33.93 2.35 -5.79
C GLY A 59 -33.41 1.04 -5.19
N LYS A 60 -34.31 0.30 -4.56
CA LYS A 60 -34.01 -0.95 -3.86
C LYS A 60 -33.41 -2.02 -4.79
N ASP A 61 -34.00 -2.13 -5.99
CA ASP A 61 -33.61 -3.16 -6.95
C ASP A 61 -32.22 -2.89 -7.54
N ASN A 62 -31.90 -1.64 -7.85
CA ASN A 62 -30.58 -1.26 -8.37
C ASN A 62 -29.48 -1.52 -7.35
N VAL A 63 -29.70 -1.14 -6.08
CA VAL A 63 -28.74 -1.43 -4.99
C VAL A 63 -28.55 -2.94 -4.81
N ALA A 64 -29.64 -3.72 -4.82
CA ALA A 64 -29.58 -5.18 -4.68
C ALA A 64 -28.88 -5.83 -5.90
N ASN A 65 -29.17 -5.38 -7.10
CA ASN A 65 -28.53 -5.87 -8.31
C ASN A 65 -27.02 -5.58 -8.35
N CYS A 66 -26.57 -4.40 -7.91
CA CYS A 66 -25.14 -4.11 -7.80
C CYS A 66 -24.44 -5.03 -6.81
N ILE A 67 -25.04 -5.29 -5.64
CA ILE A 67 -24.49 -6.22 -4.64
C ILE A 67 -24.37 -7.63 -5.24
N ASN A 68 -25.44 -8.11 -5.89
CA ASN A 68 -25.47 -9.44 -6.50
C ASN A 68 -24.45 -9.57 -7.66
N LEU A 69 -24.30 -8.52 -8.46
CA LEU A 69 -23.33 -8.51 -9.55
C LEU A 69 -21.90 -8.57 -9.01
N ILE A 70 -21.59 -7.82 -7.95
CA ILE A 70 -20.24 -7.88 -7.36
C ILE A 70 -20.00 -9.27 -6.75
N ALA A 71 -20.96 -9.86 -6.08
CA ALA A 71 -20.87 -11.25 -5.60
C ALA A 71 -20.58 -12.22 -6.76
N PHE A 72 -21.28 -12.10 -7.88
CA PHE A 72 -21.01 -12.88 -9.09
C PHE A 72 -19.57 -12.65 -9.62
N ILE A 73 -19.10 -11.41 -9.64
CA ILE A 73 -17.72 -11.08 -10.04
C ILE A 73 -16.70 -11.71 -9.08
N GLU A 74 -16.94 -11.67 -7.78
CA GLU A 74 -16.08 -12.28 -6.76
C GLU A 74 -15.99 -13.81 -6.91
N ASP A 75 -17.11 -14.46 -7.22
CA ASP A 75 -17.16 -15.90 -7.51
C ASP A 75 -16.33 -16.25 -8.76
N GLU A 76 -16.47 -15.49 -9.84
CA GLU A 76 -15.67 -15.67 -11.07
C GLU A 76 -14.17 -15.36 -10.86
N LEU A 77 -13.84 -14.40 -10.02
CA LEU A 77 -12.46 -14.08 -9.62
C LEU A 77 -11.87 -15.13 -8.68
N THR A 78 -12.72 -15.90 -7.98
CA THR A 78 -12.35 -16.81 -6.89
C THR A 78 -11.67 -16.10 -5.70
N CYS A 79 -11.94 -14.83 -5.52
CA CYS A 79 -11.45 -14.03 -4.39
C CYS A 79 -12.38 -12.85 -4.12
N ALA A 80 -12.43 -12.43 -2.85
CA ALA A 80 -13.18 -11.26 -2.45
C ALA A 80 -12.46 -9.97 -2.90
N ILE A 81 -13.24 -8.98 -3.31
CA ILE A 81 -12.76 -7.62 -3.57
C ILE A 81 -12.75 -6.89 -2.22
N SER A 82 -11.57 -6.49 -1.77
CA SER A 82 -11.41 -5.75 -0.50
C SER A 82 -11.83 -4.28 -0.62
N GLU A 83 -12.06 -3.64 0.52
CA GLU A 83 -12.16 -2.18 0.56
C GLU A 83 -10.78 -1.54 0.31
N PRO A 84 -10.72 -0.37 -0.35
CA PRO A 84 -11.81 0.46 -0.86
C PRO A 84 -12.31 0.08 -2.28
N TYR A 85 -11.80 -1.00 -2.85
CA TYR A 85 -12.08 -1.38 -4.25
C TYR A 85 -13.52 -1.84 -4.45
N TYR A 86 -14.10 -2.51 -3.47
CA TYR A 86 -15.51 -2.89 -3.47
C TYR A 86 -16.41 -1.66 -3.59
N THR A 87 -16.23 -0.69 -2.70
CA THR A 87 -17.01 0.55 -2.69
C THR A 87 -16.84 1.35 -4.00
N ASN A 88 -15.62 1.35 -4.56
CA ASN A 88 -15.34 2.00 -5.84
C ASN A 88 -16.09 1.36 -7.01
N LEU A 89 -16.03 0.02 -7.14
CA LEU A 89 -16.74 -0.71 -8.18
C LEU A 89 -18.27 -0.59 -8.00
N PHE A 90 -18.75 -0.72 -6.76
CA PHE A 90 -20.16 -0.58 -6.42
C PHE A 90 -20.72 0.81 -6.81
N SER A 91 -20.01 1.88 -6.46
CA SER A 91 -20.38 3.24 -6.81
C SER A 91 -20.39 3.46 -8.33
N HIS A 92 -19.40 2.90 -9.05
CA HIS A 92 -19.38 2.95 -10.51
C HIS A 92 -20.60 2.26 -11.14
N LEU A 93 -20.92 1.04 -10.70
CA LEU A 93 -22.08 0.27 -11.20
C LEU A 93 -23.40 1.02 -10.96
N LEU A 94 -23.60 1.63 -9.79
CA LEU A 94 -24.78 2.42 -9.50
C LEU A 94 -24.92 3.62 -10.46
N VAL A 95 -23.82 4.36 -10.72
CA VAL A 95 -23.80 5.48 -11.66
C VAL A 95 -24.14 5.01 -13.06
N THR A 96 -23.52 3.91 -13.51
CA THR A 96 -23.74 3.32 -14.83
C THR A 96 -25.22 2.94 -15.03
N ILE A 97 -25.80 2.16 -14.11
CA ILE A 97 -27.21 1.75 -14.19
C ILE A 97 -28.13 2.98 -14.22
N ARG A 98 -27.93 3.95 -13.31
CA ARG A 98 -28.76 5.16 -13.24
C ARG A 98 -28.72 5.99 -14.51
N ARG A 99 -27.55 6.10 -15.14
CA ARG A 99 -27.39 6.85 -16.39
C ARG A 99 -28.11 6.16 -17.54
N LEU A 100 -28.00 4.84 -17.64
CA LEU A 100 -28.67 4.07 -18.68
C LEU A 100 -30.20 4.09 -18.53
N GLU A 101 -30.73 3.97 -17.31
CA GLU A 101 -32.16 4.14 -17.05
C GLU A 101 -32.67 5.52 -17.52
N LYS A 102 -31.86 6.57 -17.33
CA LYS A 102 -32.18 7.92 -17.79
C LYS A 102 -31.88 8.16 -19.28
N ARG A 103 -31.44 7.13 -20.01
CA ARG A 103 -31.01 7.21 -21.42
C ARG A 103 -29.92 8.25 -21.66
N ILE A 104 -29.10 8.51 -20.67
CA ILE A 104 -27.89 9.32 -20.81
C ILE A 104 -26.80 8.38 -21.37
N VAL A 105 -26.75 8.29 -22.69
CA VAL A 105 -25.82 7.41 -23.41
C VAL A 105 -24.50 8.17 -23.60
N CYS A 106 -23.37 7.49 -23.36
CA CYS A 106 -22.09 7.96 -23.88
C CYS A 106 -22.12 8.02 -25.39
N PRO A 107 -21.41 8.97 -26.03
CA PRO A 107 -21.14 8.90 -27.44
C PRO A 107 -20.49 7.54 -27.77
N ALA A 108 -21.07 6.80 -28.71
CA ALA A 108 -20.78 5.39 -28.96
C ALA A 108 -19.43 5.13 -29.67
N ASP A 109 -18.56 6.12 -29.81
CA ASP A 109 -17.50 6.08 -30.83
C ASP A 109 -16.06 5.88 -30.33
N GLU A 110 -15.83 5.65 -29.04
CA GLU A 110 -14.51 5.21 -28.62
C GLU A 110 -14.45 3.68 -28.62
N ALA A 111 -13.79 3.12 -29.62
CA ALA A 111 -13.47 1.70 -29.67
C ALA A 111 -12.65 1.36 -28.41
N ALA A 112 -13.30 0.69 -27.45
CA ALA A 112 -12.61 0.23 -26.25
C ALA A 112 -11.54 -0.80 -26.64
N PRO A 113 -10.32 -0.72 -26.09
CA PRO A 113 -9.31 -1.74 -26.33
C PRO A 113 -9.82 -3.08 -25.81
N VAL A 114 -9.69 -4.12 -26.62
CA VAL A 114 -10.04 -5.50 -26.25
C VAL A 114 -8.81 -6.14 -25.62
N HIS A 115 -8.99 -6.80 -24.47
CA HIS A 115 -7.94 -7.53 -23.78
C HIS A 115 -8.24 -9.03 -23.77
N ASP A 116 -7.20 -9.85 -23.88
CA ASP A 116 -7.32 -11.31 -23.83
C ASP A 116 -6.81 -11.83 -22.48
N ASN A 117 -7.55 -11.49 -21.41
CA ASN A 117 -7.24 -11.97 -20.05
C ASN A 117 -8.52 -12.29 -19.28
N LYS A 118 -8.36 -12.95 -18.13
CA LYS A 118 -9.46 -13.39 -17.27
C LYS A 118 -10.35 -12.22 -16.81
N GLU A 119 -9.75 -11.10 -16.45
CA GLU A 119 -10.45 -9.92 -15.96
C GLU A 119 -11.36 -9.30 -17.04
N TRP A 120 -10.92 -9.32 -18.30
CA TRP A 120 -11.73 -8.86 -19.42
C TRP A 120 -12.95 -9.78 -19.64
N GLN A 121 -12.73 -11.11 -19.67
CA GLN A 121 -13.80 -12.08 -19.79
C GLN A 121 -14.84 -11.97 -18.67
N ILE A 122 -14.38 -11.68 -17.44
CA ILE A 122 -15.29 -11.43 -16.31
C ILE A 122 -16.08 -10.14 -16.52
N ALA A 123 -15.45 -9.07 -17.02
CA ALA A 123 -16.12 -7.81 -17.32
C ALA A 123 -17.22 -8.00 -18.41
N GLU A 124 -16.93 -8.79 -19.45
CA GLU A 124 -17.93 -9.17 -20.48
C GLU A 124 -19.13 -9.94 -19.88
N LYS A 125 -18.85 -10.94 -19.03
CA LYS A 125 -19.91 -11.69 -18.32
C LYS A 125 -20.72 -10.77 -17.39
N ALA A 126 -20.09 -9.83 -16.72
CA ALA A 126 -20.75 -8.86 -15.84
C ALA A 126 -21.70 -7.95 -16.64
N ILE A 127 -21.30 -7.47 -17.80
CA ILE A 127 -22.16 -6.69 -18.69
C ILE A 127 -23.31 -7.55 -19.24
N ALA A 128 -23.04 -8.77 -19.68
CA ALA A 128 -24.09 -9.68 -20.14
C ALA A 128 -25.13 -9.97 -19.04
N TRP A 129 -24.70 -10.10 -17.79
CA TRP A 129 -25.58 -10.23 -16.63
C TRP A 129 -26.49 -9.01 -16.44
N LEU A 130 -25.92 -7.79 -16.57
CA LEU A 130 -26.69 -6.54 -16.49
C LEU A 130 -27.67 -6.41 -17.65
N GLU A 131 -27.27 -6.73 -18.88
CA GLU A 131 -28.14 -6.69 -20.06
C GLU A 131 -29.35 -7.61 -19.90
N GLN A 132 -29.14 -8.81 -19.41
CA GLN A 132 -30.22 -9.74 -19.12
C GLN A 132 -31.16 -9.20 -18.02
N LYS A 133 -30.59 -8.60 -16.97
CA LYS A 133 -31.37 -8.14 -15.81
C LYS A 133 -32.23 -6.90 -16.13
N TYR A 134 -31.68 -5.97 -16.90
CA TYR A 134 -32.35 -4.69 -17.20
C TYR A 134 -33.04 -4.66 -18.56
N THR A 135 -32.88 -5.69 -19.39
CA THR A 135 -33.39 -5.73 -20.79
C THR A 135 -32.92 -4.52 -21.59
N LEU A 136 -31.72 -4.03 -21.31
CA LEU A 136 -31.05 -2.90 -21.94
C LEU A 136 -29.74 -3.37 -22.57
N ARG A 137 -29.32 -2.70 -23.65
CA ARG A 137 -27.98 -2.87 -24.22
C ARG A 137 -27.01 -1.89 -23.59
N PHE A 138 -25.86 -2.39 -23.15
CA PHE A 138 -24.78 -1.58 -22.61
C PHE A 138 -23.77 -1.29 -23.71
N PRO A 139 -23.26 -0.05 -23.82
CA PRO A 139 -22.16 0.28 -24.72
C PRO A 139 -20.91 -0.55 -24.37
N GLN A 140 -20.13 -0.91 -25.39
CA GLN A 140 -18.91 -1.73 -25.19
C GLN A 140 -17.90 -1.06 -24.25
N ILE A 141 -17.87 0.26 -24.19
CA ILE A 141 -17.04 1.03 -23.27
C ILE A 141 -17.28 0.65 -21.79
N GLU A 142 -18.48 0.19 -21.42
CA GLU A 142 -18.79 -0.20 -20.06
C GLU A 142 -18.04 -1.49 -19.65
N ILE A 143 -17.77 -2.39 -20.60
CA ILE A 143 -16.89 -3.55 -20.37
C ILE A 143 -15.51 -3.06 -19.95
N ASN A 144 -14.97 -2.08 -20.68
CA ASN A 144 -13.66 -1.50 -20.37
C ASN A 144 -13.62 -0.83 -19.00
N TYR A 145 -14.68 -0.11 -18.60
CA TYR A 145 -14.74 0.48 -17.26
C TYR A 145 -14.74 -0.59 -16.16
N ILE A 146 -15.57 -1.63 -16.26
CA ILE A 146 -15.53 -2.73 -15.29
C ILE A 146 -14.15 -3.38 -15.26
N TYR A 147 -13.57 -3.67 -16.43
CA TYR A 147 -12.22 -4.21 -16.54
C TYR A 147 -11.19 -3.35 -15.81
N GLN A 148 -11.20 -2.04 -16.00
CA GLN A 148 -10.31 -1.11 -15.32
C GLN A 148 -10.41 -1.22 -13.79
N TYR A 149 -11.62 -1.33 -13.25
CA TYR A 149 -11.80 -1.56 -11.80
C TYR A 149 -11.27 -2.92 -11.36
N LEU A 150 -11.46 -3.98 -12.14
CA LEU A 150 -10.99 -5.33 -11.79
C LEU A 150 -9.46 -5.43 -11.75
N VAL A 151 -8.75 -4.85 -12.73
CA VAL A 151 -7.29 -4.86 -12.75
C VAL A 151 -6.67 -3.87 -11.77
N SER A 152 -7.45 -2.89 -11.31
CA SER A 152 -7.06 -1.87 -10.34
C SER A 152 -7.37 -2.28 -8.89
N SER A 153 -8.11 -3.37 -8.69
CA SER A 153 -8.37 -3.93 -7.37
C SER A 153 -7.18 -4.78 -6.92
N GLY A 154 -6.74 -4.59 -5.68
CA GLY A 154 -5.75 -5.47 -5.06
C GLY A 154 -6.33 -6.88 -4.88
N LYS A 155 -5.66 -7.89 -5.40
CA LYS A 155 -6.00 -9.29 -5.11
C LYS A 155 -5.27 -9.70 -3.84
N HIS A 156 -5.99 -10.23 -2.85
CA HIS A 156 -5.33 -10.92 -1.75
C HIS A 156 -4.82 -12.28 -2.26
N PRO A 157 -3.51 -12.50 -2.33
CA PRO A 157 -3.00 -13.79 -2.73
C PRO A 157 -3.12 -14.76 -1.55
N VAL A 158 -4.09 -15.65 -1.58
CA VAL A 158 -4.00 -16.86 -0.76
C VAL A 158 -3.00 -17.85 -1.36
N HIS A 159 -2.75 -17.79 -2.66
CA HIS A 159 -1.71 -18.60 -3.35
C HIS A 159 -1.34 -18.03 -4.72
N ALA A 160 -0.04 -18.08 -5.00
CA ALA A 160 0.61 -18.07 -6.29
C ALA A 160 1.33 -16.79 -6.74
N VAL A 161 2.64 -16.80 -6.49
CA VAL A 161 3.60 -16.20 -7.41
C VAL A 161 3.59 -17.08 -8.66
N HIS A 162 2.88 -16.67 -9.72
CA HIS A 162 3.01 -17.29 -11.03
C HIS A 162 4.27 -16.77 -11.74
N PRO A 163 5.08 -17.64 -12.36
CA PRO A 163 6.34 -17.24 -13.01
C PRO A 163 6.17 -16.48 -14.34
N ASP A 164 4.96 -16.31 -14.85
CA ASP A 164 4.70 -15.56 -16.09
C ASP A 164 4.58 -14.06 -15.78
N ARG A 165 5.74 -13.40 -15.71
CA ARG A 165 5.85 -11.95 -15.49
C ARG A 165 5.59 -11.21 -16.80
N GLY A 166 4.37 -10.72 -17.00
CA GLY A 166 4.04 -9.79 -18.06
C GLY A 166 4.76 -8.43 -17.90
N VAL A 167 4.70 -7.58 -18.93
CA VAL A 167 5.35 -6.24 -18.94
C VAL A 167 4.95 -5.38 -17.72
N GLN A 168 3.69 -5.45 -17.30
CA GLN A 168 3.20 -4.70 -16.12
C GLN A 168 3.80 -5.18 -14.79
N ASP A 169 4.15 -6.47 -14.68
CA ASP A 169 4.83 -6.99 -13.49
C ASP A 169 6.28 -6.48 -13.42
N GLN A 170 6.92 -6.27 -14.57
CA GLN A 170 8.26 -5.68 -14.63
C GLN A 170 8.25 -4.20 -14.21
N GLU A 171 7.24 -3.43 -14.62
CA GLU A 171 7.11 -2.03 -14.23
C GLU A 171 6.86 -1.89 -12.72
N ALA A 172 5.96 -2.69 -12.16
CA ALA A 172 5.70 -2.71 -10.72
C ALA A 172 6.93 -3.15 -9.92
N LEU A 173 7.67 -4.15 -10.39
CA LEU A 173 8.91 -4.60 -9.77
C LEU A 173 9.98 -3.49 -9.80
N HIS A 174 10.16 -2.85 -10.94
CA HIS A 174 11.11 -1.75 -11.09
C HIS A 174 10.77 -0.57 -10.15
N TYR A 175 9.48 -0.23 -10.05
CA TYR A 175 9.00 0.79 -9.13
C TYR A 175 9.29 0.39 -7.67
N ALA A 176 8.98 -0.85 -7.27
CA ALA A 176 9.21 -1.35 -5.93
C ALA A 176 10.71 -1.34 -5.56
N ILE A 177 11.59 -1.76 -6.46
CA ILE A 177 13.06 -1.72 -6.25
C ILE A 177 13.54 -0.28 -6.08
N LYS A 178 13.10 0.65 -6.91
CA LYS A 178 13.46 2.07 -6.77
C LYS A 178 12.95 2.64 -5.45
N LEU A 179 11.71 2.33 -5.08
CA LEU A 179 11.09 2.80 -3.85
C LEU A 179 11.86 2.29 -2.63
N THR A 180 12.15 1.00 -2.53
CA THR A 180 12.91 0.43 -1.41
C THR A 180 14.33 0.96 -1.36
N SER A 181 14.99 1.17 -2.50
CA SER A 181 16.33 1.77 -2.56
C SER A 181 16.37 3.19 -2.01
N LEU A 182 15.46 4.07 -2.47
CA LEU A 182 15.37 5.45 -1.99
C LEU A 182 15.02 5.51 -0.50
N LEU A 183 14.08 4.66 -0.06
CA LEU A 183 13.66 4.62 1.34
C LEU A 183 14.75 4.08 2.25
N SER A 184 15.54 3.09 1.79
CA SER A 184 16.69 2.59 2.56
C SER A 184 17.71 3.70 2.84
N GLN A 185 17.94 4.57 1.86
CA GLN A 185 18.82 5.74 2.04
C GLN A 185 18.21 6.81 2.97
N LEU A 186 16.93 7.14 2.77
CA LEU A 186 16.25 8.19 3.55
C LEU A 186 16.04 7.79 5.02
N LEU A 187 15.66 6.54 5.25
CA LEU A 187 15.31 6.01 6.59
C LEU A 187 16.49 5.32 7.28
N LYS A 188 17.64 5.22 6.60
CA LYS A 188 18.86 4.55 7.07
C LYS A 188 18.59 3.14 7.60
N CYS A 189 17.80 2.37 6.85
CA CYS A 189 17.47 0.97 7.16
C CYS A 189 17.49 0.12 5.89
N ASP A 190 17.86 -1.15 6.01
CA ASP A 190 17.92 -2.06 4.87
C ASP A 190 16.52 -2.62 4.54
N LEU A 191 15.85 -1.99 3.58
CA LEU A 191 14.59 -2.46 3.01
C LEU A 191 14.80 -3.23 1.69
N ILE A 192 15.99 -3.15 1.09
CA ILE A 192 16.31 -3.75 -0.20
C ILE A 192 16.38 -5.28 -0.07
N SER A 193 16.98 -5.77 1.01
CA SER A 193 17.16 -7.21 1.25
C SER A 193 15.89 -7.91 1.76
N ASP A 194 14.81 -7.18 2.08
CA ASP A 194 13.54 -7.76 2.54
C ASP A 194 12.70 -8.24 1.35
N GLN A 195 12.96 -9.48 0.88
CA GLN A 195 12.22 -10.08 -0.22
C GLN A 195 10.71 -10.21 0.04
N PRO A 196 10.21 -10.54 1.24
CA PRO A 196 8.80 -10.45 1.58
C PRO A 196 8.19 -9.05 1.37
N LEU A 197 8.88 -8.00 1.80
CA LEU A 197 8.45 -6.61 1.56
C LEU A 197 8.39 -6.31 0.06
N LEU A 198 9.44 -6.67 -0.70
CA LEU A 198 9.48 -6.43 -2.13
C LEU A 198 8.31 -7.11 -2.85
N ASN A 199 8.02 -8.37 -2.52
CA ASN A 199 6.90 -9.10 -3.09
C ASN A 199 5.55 -8.44 -2.74
N ALA A 200 5.35 -8.04 -1.49
CA ALA A 200 4.15 -7.36 -1.04
C ALA A 200 3.95 -6.00 -1.75
N LEU A 201 5.04 -5.23 -1.91
CA LEU A 201 5.02 -3.97 -2.64
C LEU A 201 4.67 -4.17 -4.12
N VAL A 202 5.25 -5.17 -4.81
CA VAL A 202 4.92 -5.47 -6.21
C VAL A 202 3.44 -5.77 -6.36
N MET A 203 2.88 -6.57 -5.46
CA MET A 203 1.45 -6.92 -5.47
C MET A 203 0.54 -5.69 -5.26
N HIS A 204 0.97 -4.71 -4.47
CA HIS A 204 0.22 -3.48 -4.24
C HIS A 204 0.45 -2.44 -5.35
N ILE A 205 1.69 -2.28 -5.82
CA ILE A 205 2.07 -1.27 -6.82
C ILE A 205 1.46 -1.57 -8.18
N LYS A 206 1.36 -2.84 -8.60
CA LYS A 206 0.75 -3.21 -9.88
C LYS A 206 -0.67 -2.65 -10.04
N PRO A 207 -1.62 -2.92 -9.13
CA PRO A 207 -2.96 -2.29 -9.20
C PRO A 207 -2.92 -0.77 -8.98
N MET A 208 -1.98 -0.24 -8.18
CA MET A 208 -1.79 1.21 -8.03
C MET A 208 -1.44 1.87 -9.37
N LEU A 209 -0.51 1.32 -10.13
CA LEU A 209 -0.14 1.86 -11.47
C LEU A 209 -1.33 1.85 -12.43
N ASN A 210 -2.17 0.81 -12.38
CA ASN A 210 -3.42 0.79 -13.16
C ASN A 210 -4.36 1.92 -12.73
N ARG A 211 -4.54 2.16 -11.43
CA ARG A 211 -5.35 3.27 -10.93
C ARG A 211 -4.84 4.64 -11.39
N LEU A 212 -3.54 4.84 -11.34
CA LEU A 212 -2.91 6.07 -11.85
C LEU A 212 -3.15 6.24 -13.36
N ALA A 213 -2.98 5.17 -14.14
CA ALA A 213 -3.22 5.19 -15.59
C ALA A 213 -4.69 5.47 -15.95
N PHE A 214 -5.63 4.89 -15.20
CA PHE A 214 -7.07 5.03 -15.42
C PHE A 214 -7.71 6.15 -14.58
N ARG A 215 -6.92 6.95 -13.86
CA ARG A 215 -7.38 8.04 -12.97
C ARG A 215 -8.45 7.58 -11.96
N ILE A 216 -8.34 6.36 -11.47
CA ILE A 216 -9.23 5.82 -10.45
C ILE A 216 -8.76 6.31 -9.08
N ILE A 217 -9.58 7.10 -8.43
CA ILE A 217 -9.31 7.63 -7.09
C ILE A 217 -9.72 6.59 -6.05
N ILE A 218 -8.87 6.36 -5.07
CA ILE A 218 -9.20 5.59 -3.86
C ILE A 218 -9.06 6.48 -2.64
N HIS A 219 -9.75 6.14 -1.57
CA HIS A 219 -9.66 6.82 -0.28
C HIS A 219 -9.13 5.84 0.77
N ASN A 220 -8.18 6.30 1.56
CA ASN A 220 -7.66 5.56 2.69
C ASN A 220 -8.31 6.08 3.98
N PRO A 221 -9.15 5.28 4.65
CA PRO A 221 -9.84 5.74 5.86
C PRO A 221 -8.89 6.06 7.02
N LEU A 222 -7.64 5.58 6.96
CA LEU A 222 -6.61 5.80 7.99
C LEU A 222 -5.62 6.92 7.58
N LEU A 223 -5.87 7.67 6.51
CA LEU A 223 -4.93 8.67 5.99
C LEU A 223 -4.47 9.66 7.07
N ASP A 224 -5.41 10.26 7.81
CA ASP A 224 -5.08 11.26 8.83
C ASP A 224 -4.33 10.64 10.01
N GLU A 225 -4.70 9.43 10.42
CA GLU A 225 -4.02 8.69 11.47
C GLU A 225 -2.59 8.31 11.06
N ILE A 226 -2.41 7.81 9.84
CA ILE A 226 -1.09 7.47 9.28
C ILE A 226 -0.20 8.72 9.20
N LYS A 227 -0.73 9.83 8.73
CA LYS A 227 0.00 11.11 8.69
C LYS A 227 0.44 11.59 10.07
N LYS A 228 -0.37 11.34 11.08
CA LYS A 228 -0.07 11.76 12.46
C LYS A 228 0.91 10.81 13.13
N GLU A 229 0.60 9.51 13.15
CA GLU A 229 1.35 8.52 13.93
C GLU A 229 2.63 8.04 13.21
N LEU A 230 2.61 7.96 11.88
CA LEU A 230 3.71 7.48 11.03
C LEU A 230 4.36 8.60 10.20
N SER A 231 4.24 9.86 10.64
CA SER A 231 4.67 11.06 9.92
C SER A 231 6.06 10.97 9.28
N PRO A 232 7.12 10.51 9.96
CA PRO A 232 8.47 10.44 9.35
C PRO A 232 8.51 9.47 8.15
N VAL A 233 7.86 8.31 8.27
CA VAL A 233 7.84 7.30 7.20
C VAL A 233 6.93 7.78 6.07
N PHE A 234 5.76 8.34 6.38
CA PHE A 234 4.86 8.91 5.38
C PHE A 234 5.55 9.97 4.51
N LEU A 235 6.27 10.92 5.12
CA LEU A 235 7.02 11.95 4.39
C LEU A 235 8.14 11.36 3.54
N ALA A 236 8.85 10.34 4.04
CA ALA A 236 9.87 9.65 3.28
C ALA A 236 9.28 8.94 2.05
N VAL A 237 8.17 8.20 2.21
CA VAL A 237 7.47 7.52 1.10
C VAL A 237 6.96 8.54 0.08
N ARG A 238 6.32 9.62 0.52
CA ARG A 238 5.86 10.70 -0.36
C ARG A 238 7.01 11.29 -1.18
N ASN A 239 8.14 11.61 -0.55
CA ASN A 239 9.30 12.15 -1.25
C ASN A 239 9.88 11.14 -2.25
N ALA A 240 9.98 9.87 -1.89
CA ALA A 240 10.48 8.81 -2.77
C ALA A 240 9.56 8.59 -3.97
N THR A 241 8.25 8.54 -3.78
CA THR A 241 7.27 8.40 -4.87
C THR A 241 7.31 9.59 -5.83
N MET A 242 7.42 10.81 -5.32
CA MET A 242 7.59 12.00 -6.16
C MET A 242 8.86 11.94 -7.02
N GLN A 243 9.98 11.48 -6.44
CA GLN A 243 11.23 11.32 -7.20
C GLN A 243 11.10 10.27 -8.30
N ILE A 244 10.44 9.14 -8.03
CA ILE A 244 10.23 8.09 -9.02
C ILE A 244 9.37 8.62 -10.16
N ASN A 245 8.31 9.34 -9.87
CA ASN A 245 7.35 9.82 -10.86
C ASN A 245 7.87 10.97 -11.74
N ASN A 246 8.88 11.73 -11.30
CA ASN A 246 9.56 12.70 -12.17
C ASN A 246 10.18 12.06 -13.43
N TYR A 247 10.34 10.73 -13.45
CA TYR A 247 10.85 9.94 -14.58
C TYR A 247 9.80 9.02 -15.19
N SER A 248 8.55 9.09 -14.75
CA SER A 248 7.43 8.22 -15.16
C SER A 248 6.43 9.01 -16.01
N LYS A 249 5.62 8.29 -16.79
CA LYS A 249 4.52 8.87 -17.59
C LYS A 249 3.23 9.10 -16.78
N HIS A 250 3.19 8.65 -15.54
CA HIS A 250 2.02 8.71 -14.68
C HIS A 250 2.08 9.92 -13.75
N ASP A 251 0.92 10.42 -13.36
CA ASP A 251 0.81 11.40 -12.29
C ASP A 251 1.35 10.81 -10.96
N PRO A 252 1.87 11.64 -10.06
CA PRO A 252 2.34 11.15 -8.77
C PRO A 252 1.17 10.53 -7.98
N PRO A 253 1.44 9.46 -7.18
CA PRO A 253 0.42 8.86 -6.32
C PRO A 253 -0.21 9.88 -5.38
N SER A 254 -1.53 9.76 -5.17
CA SER A 254 -2.24 10.56 -4.17
C SER A 254 -1.72 10.29 -2.75
N GLU A 255 -2.07 11.15 -1.80
CA GLU A 255 -1.71 10.93 -0.39
C GLU A 255 -2.34 9.65 0.18
N ASP A 256 -3.50 9.24 -0.33
CA ASP A 256 -4.14 7.97 0.01
C ASP A 256 -3.30 6.77 -0.41
N GLU A 257 -2.77 6.78 -1.63
CA GLU A 257 -1.86 5.73 -2.13
C GLU A 257 -0.54 5.71 -1.35
N VAL A 258 0.01 6.90 -1.06
CA VAL A 258 1.21 7.04 -0.22
C VAL A 258 0.97 6.46 1.17
N ALA A 259 -0.22 6.65 1.76
CA ALA A 259 -0.57 6.10 3.05
C ALA A 259 -0.60 4.56 3.04
N TYR A 260 -1.15 3.94 2.00
CA TYR A 260 -1.08 2.48 1.86
C TYR A 260 0.37 1.98 1.76
N LEU A 261 1.20 2.59 0.93
CA LEU A 261 2.63 2.23 0.85
C LEU A 261 3.35 2.42 2.19
N THR A 262 2.99 3.47 2.93
CA THR A 262 3.59 3.77 4.26
C THR A 262 3.39 2.62 5.23
N VAL A 263 2.22 1.99 5.25
CA VAL A 263 1.92 0.85 6.15
C VAL A 263 2.83 -0.33 5.86
N TYR A 264 3.07 -0.67 4.57
CA TYR A 264 4.00 -1.75 4.20
C TYR A 264 5.43 -1.46 4.67
N ILE A 265 5.89 -0.23 4.45
CA ILE A 265 7.24 0.20 4.86
C ILE A 265 7.38 0.20 6.38
N GLN A 266 6.39 0.71 7.11
CA GLN A 266 6.41 0.74 8.56
C GLN A 266 6.45 -0.69 9.14
N ALA A 267 5.62 -1.59 8.63
CA ALA A 267 5.62 -2.99 9.07
C ALA A 267 6.99 -3.66 8.85
N ALA A 268 7.67 -3.37 7.73
CA ALA A 268 9.02 -3.87 7.50
C ALA A 268 10.05 -3.29 8.47
N ILE A 269 9.95 -1.98 8.77
CA ILE A 269 10.84 -1.32 9.76
C ILE A 269 10.65 -1.94 11.15
N GLU A 270 9.42 -2.19 11.57
CA GLU A 270 9.12 -2.82 12.85
C GLU A 270 9.70 -4.23 12.92
N LYS A 271 9.49 -5.05 11.88
CA LYS A 271 10.08 -6.39 11.76
C LYS A 271 11.62 -6.39 11.83
N ILE A 272 12.27 -5.37 11.26
CA ILE A 272 13.73 -5.24 11.33
C ILE A 272 14.19 -5.01 12.79
N LYS A 273 13.35 -4.32 13.60
CA LYS A 273 13.64 -4.05 15.01
C LYS A 273 13.36 -5.24 15.92
N GLU A 274 12.60 -6.24 15.45
CA GLU A 274 12.24 -7.41 16.25
C GLU A 274 13.41 -8.41 16.41
N ASN A 275 13.49 -9.03 17.61
CA ASN A 275 14.28 -10.23 17.91
C ASN A 275 15.76 -10.23 17.47
N LYS A 276 16.54 -9.20 17.85
CA LYS A 276 18.00 -9.21 17.66
C LYS A 276 18.69 -9.82 18.88
N LYS A 277 19.63 -10.73 18.62
CA LYS A 277 20.51 -11.28 19.65
C LYS A 277 21.74 -10.41 19.79
N ILE A 278 21.92 -9.80 20.95
CA ILE A 278 23.02 -8.85 21.17
C ILE A 278 23.93 -9.29 22.31
N ILE A 279 25.22 -8.98 22.16
CA ILE A 279 26.21 -9.08 23.22
C ILE A 279 26.60 -7.69 23.67
N LEU A 280 26.56 -7.43 24.97
CA LEU A 280 27.04 -6.19 25.55
C LEU A 280 28.52 -6.35 25.97
N VAL A 281 29.35 -5.39 25.53
CA VAL A 281 30.76 -5.35 25.95
C VAL A 281 31.00 -4.08 26.80
N CYS A 282 31.39 -4.30 28.04
CA CYS A 282 31.59 -3.20 28.99
C CYS A 282 32.84 -3.46 29.83
N SER A 283 33.71 -2.44 29.98
CA SER A 283 34.88 -2.50 30.87
C SER A 283 34.63 -1.86 32.24
N SER A 284 33.51 -1.15 32.40
CA SER A 284 33.17 -0.46 33.64
C SER A 284 32.39 -1.37 34.59
N GLY A 285 32.47 -1.08 35.89
CA GLY A 285 31.96 -1.97 36.96
C GLY A 285 30.49 -2.35 36.84
N VAL A 286 30.03 -3.25 37.68
CA VAL A 286 28.71 -3.89 37.68
C VAL A 286 27.57 -2.92 37.55
N GLY A 287 27.62 -1.76 38.22
CA GLY A 287 26.53 -0.77 38.19
C GLY A 287 26.30 -0.13 36.82
N THR A 288 27.38 0.18 36.08
CA THR A 288 27.27 0.78 34.73
C THR A 288 26.80 -0.24 33.70
N SER A 289 27.20 -1.50 33.85
CA SER A 289 26.72 -2.59 32.97
C SER A 289 25.21 -2.85 33.16
N GLN A 290 24.73 -2.81 34.41
CA GLN A 290 23.31 -2.96 34.72
C GLN A 290 22.47 -1.78 34.21
N LEU A 291 23.00 -0.55 34.31
CA LEU A 291 22.32 0.63 33.78
C LEU A 291 22.21 0.55 32.24
N LEU A 292 23.31 0.16 31.59
CA LEU A 292 23.36 -0.03 30.13
C LEU A 292 22.35 -1.10 29.70
N TYR A 293 22.34 -2.25 30.36
CA TYR A 293 21.39 -3.33 30.15
C TYR A 293 19.94 -2.83 30.26
N SER A 294 19.59 -2.19 31.35
CA SER A 294 18.23 -1.67 31.59
C SER A 294 17.78 -0.66 30.52
N ARG A 295 18.68 0.23 30.08
CA ARG A 295 18.35 1.22 29.07
C ARG A 295 18.22 0.64 27.67
N ILE A 296 19.05 -0.34 27.33
CA ILE A 296 18.95 -1.05 26.04
C ILE A 296 17.67 -1.88 26.01
N THR A 297 17.36 -2.65 27.05
CA THR A 297 16.10 -3.41 27.15
C THR A 297 14.86 -2.50 27.05
N LYS A 298 14.93 -1.29 27.63
CA LYS A 298 13.85 -0.32 27.50
C LYS A 298 13.75 0.29 26.11
N ALA A 299 14.87 0.51 25.43
CA ALA A 299 14.91 1.09 24.09
C ALA A 299 14.55 0.07 23.00
N PHE A 300 14.87 -1.20 23.23
CA PHE A 300 14.68 -2.33 22.32
C PHE A 300 14.09 -3.51 23.09
N PRO A 301 12.79 -3.47 23.44
CA PRO A 301 12.16 -4.47 24.31
C PRO A 301 12.15 -5.88 23.72
N ASP A 302 12.16 -5.99 22.39
CA ASP A 302 12.09 -7.26 21.69
C ASP A 302 13.47 -7.88 21.41
N TRP A 303 14.56 -7.22 21.87
CA TRP A 303 15.91 -7.73 21.65
C TRP A 303 16.37 -8.64 22.80
N GLU A 304 17.02 -9.75 22.46
CA GLU A 304 17.60 -10.69 23.41
C GLU A 304 19.05 -10.29 23.72
N ILE A 305 19.32 -9.84 24.93
CA ILE A 305 20.70 -9.67 25.42
C ILE A 305 21.20 -11.03 25.89
N ILE A 306 21.96 -11.70 25.01
CA ILE A 306 22.44 -13.10 25.26
C ILE A 306 23.62 -13.17 26.20
N ASP A 307 24.39 -12.08 26.32
CA ASP A 307 25.49 -12.03 27.31
C ASP A 307 25.97 -10.59 27.58
N ILE A 308 26.65 -10.40 28.71
CA ILE A 308 27.35 -9.16 29.08
C ILE A 308 28.75 -9.52 29.47
N VAL A 309 29.75 -9.14 28.66
CA VAL A 309 31.11 -9.63 28.81
C VAL A 309 32.14 -8.49 28.83
N PRO A 310 33.26 -8.64 29.51
CA PRO A 310 34.43 -7.78 29.33
C PRO A 310 35.04 -8.02 27.95
N GLY A 311 35.71 -7.00 27.37
CA GLY A 311 36.34 -7.11 26.06
C GLY A 311 37.31 -8.29 25.91
N SER A 312 37.98 -8.68 26.98
CA SER A 312 38.91 -9.84 27.00
C SER A 312 38.24 -11.20 26.77
N ARG A 313 36.95 -11.34 27.09
CA ARG A 313 36.18 -12.60 26.92
C ARG A 313 35.32 -12.64 25.67
N LEU A 314 35.25 -11.54 24.93
CA LEU A 314 34.38 -11.43 23.76
C LEU A 314 34.66 -12.54 22.73
N LYS A 315 35.94 -12.83 22.42
CA LYS A 315 36.29 -13.86 21.43
C LYS A 315 35.81 -15.26 21.85
N GLU A 316 35.96 -15.60 23.14
CA GLU A 316 35.49 -16.88 23.69
C GLU A 316 33.96 -16.99 23.58
N THR A 317 33.24 -15.90 23.97
CA THR A 317 31.79 -15.88 23.92
C THR A 317 31.27 -15.99 22.48
N LEU A 318 31.93 -15.37 21.51
CA LEU A 318 31.54 -15.45 20.09
C LEU A 318 31.80 -16.83 19.47
N ALA A 319 32.71 -17.62 20.04
CA ALA A 319 32.92 -18.99 19.63
C ALA A 319 31.75 -19.92 20.06
N GLU A 320 31.07 -19.57 21.15
CA GLU A 320 29.97 -20.38 21.72
C GLU A 320 28.60 -19.85 21.32
N LYS A 321 28.44 -18.51 21.17
CA LYS A 321 27.14 -17.82 20.98
C LYS A 321 27.14 -16.98 19.71
N LYS A 322 26.14 -17.17 18.87
CA LYS A 322 25.90 -16.30 17.69
C LYS A 322 25.09 -15.08 18.11
N CYS A 323 25.52 -13.91 17.67
CA CYS A 323 24.78 -12.66 17.86
C CYS A 323 24.69 -11.86 16.56
N ASP A 324 23.68 -10.99 16.50
CA ASP A 324 23.41 -10.11 15.35
C ASP A 324 24.18 -8.79 15.45
N LEU A 325 24.45 -8.33 16.69
CA LEU A 325 25.10 -7.04 16.97
C LEU A 325 25.87 -7.12 18.29
N ILE A 326 26.99 -6.43 18.33
CA ILE A 326 27.75 -6.15 19.55
C ILE A 326 27.53 -4.69 19.92
N ILE A 327 27.09 -4.41 21.13
CA ILE A 327 27.01 -3.04 21.67
C ILE A 327 28.16 -2.88 22.68
N SER A 328 29.09 -1.97 22.38
CA SER A 328 30.32 -1.82 23.18
C SER A 328 30.49 -0.40 23.70
N THR A 329 30.88 -0.30 24.99
CA THR A 329 31.32 0.96 25.61
C THR A 329 32.81 1.21 25.44
N ILE A 330 33.56 0.27 24.88
CA ILE A 330 35.01 0.35 24.66
C ILE A 330 35.33 0.03 23.20
N ARG A 331 36.48 0.45 22.73
CA ARG A 331 36.95 0.02 21.41
C ARG A 331 37.38 -1.45 21.48
N ILE A 332 36.91 -2.21 20.52
CA ILE A 332 37.27 -3.62 20.34
C ILE A 332 37.93 -3.81 18.97
N GLU A 333 38.65 -4.92 18.79
CA GLU A 333 39.23 -5.27 17.48
C GLU A 333 38.11 -5.38 16.39
N GLU A 334 38.50 -5.14 15.14
CA GLU A 334 37.58 -5.32 14.01
C GLU A 334 37.06 -6.75 13.94
N MET A 335 35.75 -6.86 13.77
CA MET A 335 35.03 -8.15 13.72
C MET A 335 34.08 -8.16 12.54
N MET A 336 33.73 -9.37 12.10
CA MET A 336 32.72 -9.60 11.05
C MET A 336 31.30 -9.20 11.51
N ILE A 337 31.04 -9.25 12.82
CA ILE A 337 29.74 -8.87 13.40
C ILE A 337 29.70 -7.33 13.55
N PRO A 338 28.57 -6.69 13.23
CA PRO A 338 28.40 -5.26 13.44
C PRO A 338 28.67 -4.84 14.89
N VAL A 339 29.33 -3.70 15.08
CA VAL A 339 29.62 -3.16 16.41
C VAL A 339 29.10 -1.74 16.53
N ALA A 340 28.24 -1.50 17.51
CA ALA A 340 27.78 -0.18 17.89
C ALA A 340 28.57 0.34 19.10
N TYR A 341 29.27 1.45 18.93
CA TYR A 341 29.96 2.11 20.03
C TYR A 341 29.06 3.12 20.72
N VAL A 342 28.78 2.90 21.99
CA VAL A 342 27.84 3.69 22.78
C VAL A 342 28.45 4.22 24.06
N SER A 343 27.85 5.24 24.64
CA SER A 343 28.22 5.68 25.99
C SER A 343 27.63 4.74 27.05
N ALA A 344 28.30 4.63 28.20
CA ALA A 344 27.78 3.83 29.32
C ALA A 344 26.40 4.30 29.85
N LEU A 345 26.04 5.57 29.58
CA LEU A 345 24.75 6.15 29.94
C LEU A 345 23.67 5.94 28.90
N PHE A 346 23.97 5.43 27.74
CA PHE A 346 23.06 5.12 26.64
C PHE A 346 22.02 6.21 26.37
N SER A 347 22.43 7.23 25.69
CA SER A 347 21.59 8.40 25.34
C SER A 347 20.75 8.18 24.08
N ALA A 348 19.84 9.10 23.76
CA ALA A 348 19.08 9.07 22.50
C ALA A 348 19.98 9.03 21.25
N LYS A 349 21.18 9.65 21.30
CA LYS A 349 22.16 9.56 20.18
C LYS A 349 22.72 8.15 20.01
N ASP A 350 22.81 7.39 21.10
CA ASP A 350 23.33 6.04 21.05
C ASP A 350 22.32 5.05 20.44
N ILE A 351 21.00 5.33 20.59
CA ILE A 351 19.94 4.58 19.90
C ILE A 351 20.14 4.68 18.36
N ILE A 352 20.41 5.88 17.86
CA ILE A 352 20.67 6.11 16.42
C ILE A 352 21.92 5.32 15.98
N ARG A 353 23.01 5.38 16.74
CA ARG A 353 24.25 4.64 16.43
C ARG A 353 24.06 3.14 16.40
N VAL A 354 23.29 2.60 17.35
CA VAL A 354 22.95 1.18 17.39
C VAL A 354 22.15 0.78 16.16
N THR A 355 21.17 1.59 15.76
CA THR A 355 20.36 1.35 14.56
C THR A 355 21.24 1.44 13.30
N GLU A 356 22.09 2.45 13.18
CA GLU A 356 23.02 2.61 12.05
C GLU A 356 24.02 1.44 11.94
N ALA A 357 24.57 0.95 13.05
CA ALA A 357 25.52 -0.17 13.06
C ALA A 357 24.91 -1.48 12.56
N LEU A 358 23.64 -1.74 12.85
CA LEU A 358 22.94 -2.90 12.31
C LEU A 358 22.88 -2.92 10.78
N PHE A 359 22.84 -1.73 10.16
CA PHE A 359 22.60 -1.57 8.72
C PHE A 359 23.87 -1.35 7.90
N SER A 360 24.95 -0.85 8.50
CA SER A 360 26.17 -0.42 7.77
C SER A 360 27.00 -1.57 7.18
N LYS A 361 26.92 -2.79 7.68
CA LYS A 361 27.75 -3.93 7.20
C LYS A 361 27.12 -4.77 6.10
N ARG A 362 25.84 -4.66 5.82
CA ARG A 362 25.22 -5.39 4.69
C ARG A 362 25.65 -4.87 3.32
N GLN A 363 26.04 -3.60 3.22
CA GLN A 363 26.53 -3.02 1.96
C GLN A 363 27.92 -3.49 1.53
N THR A 364 28.75 -4.03 2.42
CA THR A 364 30.12 -4.48 2.10
C THR A 364 30.16 -5.92 1.56
N GLN A 365 29.17 -6.75 1.88
CA GLN A 365 29.11 -8.14 1.37
C GLN A 365 28.55 -8.26 -0.04
N GLU A 366 27.71 -7.31 -0.49
CA GLU A 366 27.16 -7.35 -1.87
C GLU A 366 28.14 -6.86 -2.94
N SER A 367 29.15 -6.05 -2.59
CA SER A 367 30.18 -5.63 -3.55
C SER A 367 31.23 -6.70 -3.89
N GLU A 368 31.31 -7.78 -3.14
CA GLU A 368 32.23 -8.91 -3.43
C GLU A 368 31.61 -10.01 -4.32
N TYR A 369 30.28 -10.03 -4.49
CA TYR A 369 29.60 -11.00 -5.38
C TYR A 369 29.33 -10.46 -6.80
N VAL A 370 29.74 -9.24 -7.12
CA VAL A 370 29.62 -8.60 -8.44
C VAL A 370 31.00 -8.29 -9.02
N LYS A 371 31.96 -9.17 -8.82
CA LYS A 371 33.22 -9.16 -9.59
C LYS A 371 33.42 -10.48 -10.31
#